data_ec3899e9b3eaf3bbc16919366f7359ef
#
_entry.id   ec3899e9b3eaf3bbc16919366f7359ef
#
_cell.length_a   1.000
_cell.length_b   1.000
_cell.length_c   1.000
_cell.angle_alpha   90.00
_cell.angle_beta   90.00
_cell.angle_gamma   90.00
#
_symmetry.space_group_name_H-M   'P 1'
#
loop_
_entity.id
_entity.type
_entity.pdbx_description
1 polymer ?
#
loop_
_entity_poly.entity_id
_entity_poly.type
_entity_poly.pdbx_seq_one_letter_code
_entity_poly.pdbx_strand_id
1 'polypeptide(L)' 'GTVIYSGWISGYGNAVIIDHGGGMQTLYGHNQSLNVSEGQSVSKGAVIAFAGSTGNSTGPHCHFEVEINGQAVDPMGYL' A
#
# COMPACT_ATOMS: atom_id res chain seq x y z
N GLY A 1 2.66 -5.71 10.30
CA GLY A 1 3.74 -5.72 9.33
C GLY A 1 4.69 -4.55 9.47
N THR A 2 5.64 -4.51 8.58
CA THR A 2 6.65 -3.45 8.54
C THR A 2 6.52 -2.68 7.24
N VAL A 3 6.49 -1.35 7.32
CA VAL A 3 6.48 -0.48 6.14
C VAL A 3 7.85 -0.56 5.46
N ILE A 4 7.90 -1.09 4.25
CA ILE A 4 9.15 -1.19 3.48
C ILE A 4 9.29 -0.08 2.45
N TYR A 5 8.20 0.63 2.15
CA TYR A 5 8.23 1.80 1.29
C TYR A 5 7.08 2.75 1.65
N SER A 6 7.37 4.04 1.67
CA SER A 6 6.37 5.08 1.86
C SER A 6 6.79 6.29 1.04
N GLY A 7 6.06 6.60 -0.03
CA GLY A 7 6.41 7.71 -0.91
C GLY A 7 5.75 7.59 -2.28
N TRP A 8 6.26 8.35 -3.24
CA TRP A 8 5.72 8.40 -4.59
C TRP A 8 6.25 7.26 -5.46
N ILE A 9 5.32 6.56 -6.12
CA ILE A 9 5.65 5.56 -7.14
C ILE A 9 4.93 5.95 -8.43
N SER A 10 5.67 5.98 -9.55
CA SER A 10 5.10 6.33 -10.85
C SER A 10 3.92 5.43 -11.19
N GLY A 11 2.79 6.02 -11.57
CA GLY A 11 1.54 5.33 -11.85
C GLY A 11 0.67 5.11 -10.61
N TYR A 12 1.25 4.93 -9.42
CA TYR A 12 0.52 4.71 -8.18
C TYR A 12 0.34 5.98 -7.34
N GLY A 13 1.13 7.02 -7.60
CA GLY A 13 1.10 8.21 -6.78
C GLY A 13 1.71 7.96 -5.40
N ASN A 14 1.14 8.57 -4.36
CA ASN A 14 1.58 8.32 -2.99
C ASN A 14 1.19 6.91 -2.58
N ALA A 15 2.19 6.09 -2.29
CA ALA A 15 2.00 4.66 -2.04
C ALA A 15 2.70 4.19 -0.77
N VAL A 16 2.13 3.17 -0.14
CA VAL A 16 2.71 2.47 1.00
C VAL A 16 2.79 1.00 0.66
N ILE A 17 3.94 0.38 0.94
CA ILE A 17 4.11 -1.07 0.80
C ILE A 17 4.44 -1.63 2.18
N ILE A 18 3.70 -2.65 2.59
CA ILE A 18 3.86 -3.31 3.88
C ILE A 18 4.28 -4.76 3.66
N ASP A 19 5.35 -5.16 4.32
CA ASP A 19 5.82 -6.55 4.35
C ASP A 19 5.20 -7.25 5.56
N HIS A 20 4.48 -8.33 5.30
CA HIS A 20 3.80 -9.13 6.33
C HIS A 20 4.59 -10.40 6.70
N GLY A 21 5.76 -10.60 6.10
CA GLY A 21 6.55 -11.81 6.29
C GLY A 21 6.13 -12.94 5.34
N GLY A 22 6.94 -13.98 5.23
CA GLY A 22 6.64 -15.15 4.40
C GLY A 22 6.51 -14.88 2.91
N GLY A 23 7.06 -13.76 2.42
CA GLY A 23 6.95 -13.36 1.02
C GLY A 23 5.69 -12.59 0.68
N MET A 24 4.81 -12.32 1.64
CA MET A 24 3.56 -11.58 1.44
C MET A 24 3.77 -10.09 1.68
N GLN A 25 3.35 -9.28 0.71
CA GLN A 25 3.37 -7.82 0.79
C GLN A 25 2.02 -7.26 0.35
N THR A 26 1.66 -6.09 0.87
CA THR A 26 0.48 -5.35 0.41
C THR A 26 0.89 -3.96 -0.03
N LEU A 27 0.24 -3.46 -1.09
CA LEU A 27 0.49 -2.14 -1.66
C LEU A 27 -0.80 -1.33 -1.63
N TYR A 28 -0.68 -0.06 -1.23
CA TYR A 28 -1.79 0.89 -1.14
C TYR A 28 -1.40 2.14 -1.94
N GLY A 29 -2.08 2.39 -3.06
CA GLY A 29 -1.75 3.47 -3.99
C GLY A 29 -2.81 4.55 -4.09
N HIS A 30 -2.48 5.61 -4.81
CA HIS A 30 -3.33 6.77 -5.09
C HIS A 30 -3.77 7.54 -3.85
N ASN A 31 -2.99 7.49 -2.76
CA ASN A 31 -3.32 8.19 -1.54
C ASN A 31 -3.07 9.69 -1.68
N GLN A 32 -3.89 10.51 -1.01
CA GLN A 32 -3.68 11.94 -0.95
C GLN A 32 -2.46 12.28 -0.11
N SER A 33 -2.30 11.60 1.03
CA SER A 33 -1.18 11.79 1.93
C SER A 33 -0.87 10.49 2.65
N LEU A 34 0.36 10.39 3.19
CA LEU A 34 0.85 9.21 3.88
C LEU A 34 1.06 9.52 5.35
N ASN A 35 0.70 8.56 6.21
CA ASN A 35 0.76 8.71 7.67
C ASN A 35 1.83 7.84 8.32
N VAL A 36 2.62 7.15 7.52
CA VAL A 36 3.67 6.24 8.00
C VAL A 36 4.97 6.48 7.23
N SER A 37 6.06 6.01 7.81
CA SER A 37 7.39 6.11 7.21
C SER A 37 8.00 4.73 7.03
N GLU A 38 8.92 4.61 6.09
CA GLU A 38 9.67 3.39 5.86
C GLU A 38 10.35 2.93 7.15
N GLY A 39 10.26 1.64 7.43
CA GLY A 39 10.80 1.04 8.65
C GLY A 39 9.84 1.01 9.83
N GLN A 40 8.70 1.72 9.74
CA GLN A 40 7.73 1.75 10.81
C GLN A 40 6.97 0.42 10.92
N SER A 41 6.74 -0.03 12.16
CA SER A 41 5.90 -1.20 12.42
C SER A 41 4.45 -0.75 12.53
N VAL A 42 3.55 -1.46 11.85
CA VAL A 42 2.12 -1.17 11.87
C VAL A 42 1.32 -2.42 12.19
N SER A 43 0.20 -2.24 12.87
CA SER A 43 -0.73 -3.34 13.19
C SER A 43 -2.03 -3.19 12.40
N LYS A 44 -2.80 -4.28 12.35
CA LYS A 44 -4.10 -4.28 11.71
C LYS A 44 -4.98 -3.18 12.29
N GLY A 45 -5.61 -2.40 11.41
CA GLY A 45 -6.45 -1.28 11.80
C GLY A 45 -5.73 0.05 11.93
N ALA A 46 -4.39 0.08 11.83
CA ALA A 46 -3.65 1.34 11.85
C ALA A 46 -3.97 2.19 10.63
N VAL A 47 -4.05 3.52 10.83
CA VAL A 47 -4.20 4.46 9.72
C VAL A 47 -2.83 4.68 9.09
N ILE A 48 -2.63 4.19 7.87
CA ILE A 48 -1.35 4.27 7.15
C ILE A 48 -1.32 5.41 6.14
N ALA A 49 -2.47 5.82 5.61
CA ALA A 49 -2.58 6.84 4.58
C ALA A 49 -4.02 7.34 4.49
N PHE A 50 -4.22 8.41 3.75
CA PHE A 50 -5.54 8.96 3.48
C PHE A 50 -5.83 8.83 1.99
N ALA A 51 -6.96 8.21 1.63
CA ALA A 51 -7.34 7.95 0.25
C ALA A 51 -7.46 9.25 -0.55
N GLY A 52 -7.08 9.18 -1.82
CA GLY A 52 -7.14 10.31 -2.73
C GLY A 52 -7.14 9.84 -4.17
N SER A 53 -6.64 10.67 -5.06
CA SER A 53 -6.56 10.34 -6.47
C SER A 53 -5.22 10.73 -7.08
N THR A 54 -4.14 10.64 -6.30
CA THR A 54 -2.79 10.90 -6.79
C THR A 54 -2.34 9.81 -7.76
N GLY A 55 -1.40 10.13 -8.64
CA GLY A 55 -0.95 9.23 -9.70
C GLY A 55 -1.98 9.10 -10.81
N ASN A 56 -2.00 7.95 -11.49
CA ASN A 56 -2.92 7.68 -12.60
C ASN A 56 -4.29 7.22 -12.09
N SER A 57 -5.04 8.14 -11.53
CA SER A 57 -6.34 7.84 -10.94
C SER A 57 -7.40 8.77 -11.50
N THR A 58 -8.61 8.24 -11.73
CA THR A 58 -9.75 9.01 -12.24
C THR A 58 -10.66 9.53 -11.15
N GLY A 59 -10.39 9.19 -9.89
CA GLY A 59 -11.17 9.66 -8.75
C GLY A 59 -10.59 9.14 -7.44
N PRO A 60 -11.03 9.68 -6.28
CA PRO A 60 -10.51 9.25 -5.00
C PRO A 60 -10.80 7.78 -4.74
N HIS A 61 -9.76 7.00 -4.53
CA HIS A 61 -9.87 5.60 -4.17
C HIS A 61 -8.52 5.10 -3.63
N CYS A 62 -8.52 3.94 -3.01
CA CYS A 62 -7.30 3.25 -2.61
C CYS A 62 -7.08 2.10 -3.59
N HIS A 63 -5.95 2.12 -4.29
CA HIS A 63 -5.52 0.98 -5.09
C HIS A 63 -4.84 0.00 -4.16
N PHE A 64 -5.40 -1.20 -4.02
CA PHE A 64 -4.92 -2.22 -3.10
C PHE A 64 -4.43 -3.44 -3.87
N GLU A 65 -3.19 -3.85 -3.60
CA GLU A 65 -2.61 -5.08 -4.17
C GLU A 65 -2.10 -5.97 -3.06
N VAL A 66 -2.24 -7.27 -3.27
CA VAL A 66 -1.55 -8.30 -2.47
C VAL A 66 -0.53 -8.95 -3.39
N GLU A 67 0.72 -9.05 -2.92
CA GLU A 67 1.81 -9.66 -3.67
C GLU A 67 2.40 -10.81 -2.87
N ILE A 68 2.57 -11.95 -3.54
CA ILE A 68 3.21 -13.14 -2.98
C ILE A 68 4.46 -13.43 -3.78
N ASN A 69 5.62 -13.40 -3.12
CA ASN A 69 6.93 -13.61 -3.74
C ASN A 69 7.15 -12.73 -4.98
N GLY A 70 6.70 -11.45 -4.88
CA GLY A 70 6.87 -10.47 -5.95
C GLY A 70 5.82 -10.51 -7.05
N GLN A 71 4.80 -11.38 -6.94
CA GLN A 71 3.73 -11.47 -7.94
C GLN A 71 2.41 -10.98 -7.35
N ALA A 72 1.73 -10.11 -8.08
CA ALA A 72 0.38 -9.68 -7.71
C ALA A 72 -0.59 -10.85 -7.82
N VAL A 73 -1.43 -11.02 -6.79
CA VAL A 73 -2.44 -12.08 -6.72
C VAL A 73 -3.80 -11.47 -6.41
N ASP A 74 -4.86 -12.27 -6.56
CA ASP A 74 -6.23 -11.82 -6.26
C ASP A 74 -6.35 -11.50 -4.76
N PRO A 75 -6.57 -10.23 -4.38
CA PRO A 75 -6.65 -9.86 -2.97
C PRO A 75 -7.85 -10.47 -2.24
N MET A 76 -8.89 -10.87 -2.96
CA MET A 76 -10.09 -11.46 -2.33
C MET A 76 -9.80 -12.73 -1.56
N GLY A 77 -8.75 -13.46 -1.93
CA GLY A 77 -8.32 -14.65 -1.20
C GLY A 77 -7.62 -14.36 0.13
N TYR A 78 -7.33 -13.09 0.44
CA TYR A 78 -6.53 -12.68 1.61
C TYR A 78 -7.22 -11.66 2.51
N LEU A 79 -8.47 -11.34 2.21
CA LEU A 79 -9.25 -10.38 3.01
C LEU A 79 -10.06 -11.08 4.09
#